data_684034c0cb853a610f0973bd5369e470
#
_entry.id   684034c0cb853a610f0973bd5369e470
#
_cell.length_a   1.000
_cell.length_b   1.000
_cell.length_c   1.000
_cell.angle_alpha   90.00
_cell.angle_beta   90.00
_cell.angle_gamma   90.00
#
_symmetry.space_group_name_H-M   'P 1'
#
loop_
_entity.id
_entity.type
_entity.pdbx_description
1 polymer ?
#
loop_
_entity_poly.entity_id
_entity_poly.type
_entity_poly.pdbx_seq_one_letter_code
_entity_poly.pdbx_strand_id
1 'polypeptide(L)'
;MNQSATRGRSRRTSVAITLVCMLAAFFALRRLHLSNIERASENGGHNSNYQPPTNPPGFQSRYGKQRVHLLIPANHANARMCRTMMSALVNDYPSPTIINWERNVGDPSMNGYDITTGKNWGMLKYLRNLPPQADQDLVIMVDAFDSIFQLPLEIALQRYEAVNNQARARLVQQHGEEQVLKLGLNQTVVMGAEKYCWPLDHKHPACWAVPPSLIPENAYGEGTDKSTKKNRPRWLNSGTVMGPVGDLRELYEWAHVLWMAYDTEGGDQDYFSNIYGRQELSRQKQRGSKEWTFGFGEHFPEQKLIWPHLETRHTDHHLGLDLASTLFQPLNAAVGDVSPVAHGDVVAVETKDREHGTAGVYHGPFPFPDDLLRAPMPNGALGDGATKTTWRDVELFTNFHARSVPAILHYNGNIKPELDMAWPLQWWTGRGRAILRSRMGDAGLEIATDANKTVQWADICGEFEDKLM
;
A
#
# COMPACT_ATOMS: atom_id res chain seq x y z
N MET A 1 -24.55 38.27 -38.76
CA MET A 1 -23.37 37.43 -38.49
C MET A 1 -22.69 37.98 -37.25
N ASN A 2 -22.80 37.34 -36.11
CA ASN A 2 -22.05 37.43 -34.86
C ASN A 2 -22.96 37.12 -33.66
N GLN A 3 -23.14 35.84 -33.36
CA GLN A 3 -23.79 35.39 -32.13
C GLN A 3 -23.27 34.02 -31.64
N SER A 4 -21.98 33.72 -31.73
CA SER A 4 -21.48 32.42 -31.22
C SER A 4 -20.30 32.48 -30.22
N ALA A 5 -19.84 33.68 -29.82
CA ALA A 5 -18.63 33.80 -29.01
C ALA A 5 -18.87 33.99 -27.50
N THR A 6 -20.08 34.17 -27.02
CA THR A 6 -20.36 34.56 -25.62
C THR A 6 -20.78 33.40 -24.69
N ARG A 7 -21.18 32.23 -25.23
CA ARG A 7 -21.63 31.11 -24.39
C ARG A 7 -20.52 30.24 -23.78
N GLY A 8 -19.30 30.26 -24.34
CA GLY A 8 -18.19 29.44 -23.83
C GLY A 8 -17.46 30.01 -22.59
N ARG A 9 -17.50 31.34 -22.42
CA ARG A 9 -16.82 32.00 -21.27
C ARG A 9 -17.61 31.88 -19.95
N SER A 10 -18.94 31.88 -20.04
CA SER A 10 -19.80 31.78 -18.83
C SER A 10 -19.73 30.43 -18.12
N ARG A 11 -19.61 29.32 -18.86
CA ARG A 11 -19.51 27.98 -18.24
C ARG A 11 -18.17 27.74 -17.53
N ARG A 12 -17.05 28.23 -18.08
CA ARG A 12 -15.72 28.08 -17.45
C ARG A 12 -15.58 28.90 -16.18
N THR A 13 -16.16 30.09 -16.12
CA THR A 13 -16.17 30.90 -14.89
C THR A 13 -17.08 30.32 -13.83
N SER A 14 -18.21 29.71 -14.17
CA SER A 14 -19.10 29.07 -13.21
C SER A 14 -18.44 27.84 -12.56
N VAL A 15 -17.77 27.00 -13.33
CA VAL A 15 -17.09 25.81 -12.80
C VAL A 15 -15.94 26.20 -11.85
N ALA A 16 -15.15 27.22 -12.21
CA ALA A 16 -14.07 27.71 -11.35
C ALA A 16 -14.58 28.31 -10.03
N ILE A 17 -15.68 29.07 -10.06
CA ILE A 17 -16.30 29.64 -8.88
C ILE A 17 -16.90 28.53 -8.01
N THR A 18 -17.53 27.53 -8.59
CA THR A 18 -18.09 26.38 -7.85
C THR A 18 -16.99 25.59 -7.15
N LEU A 19 -15.85 25.37 -7.79
CA LEU A 19 -14.72 24.65 -7.20
C LEU A 19 -14.09 25.44 -6.03
N VAL A 20 -13.94 26.75 -6.17
CA VAL A 20 -13.45 27.63 -5.10
C VAL A 20 -14.42 27.68 -3.94
N CYS A 21 -15.72 27.72 -4.22
CA CYS A 21 -16.75 27.67 -3.17
C CYS A 21 -16.77 26.31 -2.45
N MET A 22 -16.59 25.19 -3.17
CA MET A 22 -16.51 23.86 -2.55
C MET A 22 -15.26 23.72 -1.69
N LEU A 23 -14.11 24.22 -2.13
CA LEU A 23 -12.88 24.22 -1.32
C LEU A 23 -13.02 25.13 -0.10
N ALA A 24 -13.61 26.31 -0.24
CA ALA A 24 -13.89 27.20 0.89
C ALA A 24 -14.90 26.59 1.87
N ALA A 25 -15.93 25.92 1.35
CA ALA A 25 -16.92 25.18 2.17
C ALA A 25 -16.25 23.99 2.87
N PHE A 26 -15.34 23.27 2.22
CA PHE A 26 -14.56 22.19 2.84
C PHE A 26 -13.69 22.69 3.98
N PHE A 27 -12.98 23.80 3.81
CA PHE A 27 -12.18 24.39 4.88
C PHE A 27 -13.03 24.99 6.00
N ALA A 28 -14.19 25.54 5.69
CA ALA A 28 -15.15 26.01 6.67
C ALA A 28 -15.79 24.85 7.45
N LEU A 29 -16.16 23.77 6.76
CA LEU A 29 -16.66 22.54 7.38
C LEU A 29 -15.58 21.84 8.21
N ARG A 30 -14.31 21.86 7.78
CA ARG A 30 -13.18 21.35 8.56
C ARG A 30 -13.00 22.17 9.86
N ARG A 31 -13.07 23.51 9.79
CA ARG A 31 -13.03 24.35 10.99
C ARG A 31 -14.22 24.11 11.92
N LEU A 32 -15.42 23.96 11.37
CA LEU A 32 -16.63 23.62 12.14
C LEU A 32 -16.54 22.19 12.71
N HIS A 33 -15.98 21.25 11.97
CA HIS A 33 -15.79 19.88 12.43
C HIS A 33 -14.75 19.81 13.55
N LEU A 34 -13.63 20.51 13.44
CA LEU A 34 -12.63 20.62 14.50
C LEU A 34 -13.18 21.34 15.74
N SER A 35 -13.95 22.42 15.56
CA SER A 35 -14.61 23.11 16.68
C SER A 35 -15.76 22.31 17.33
N ASN A 36 -16.40 21.42 16.54
CA ASN A 36 -17.41 20.51 17.08
C ASN A 36 -16.77 19.30 17.78
N ILE A 37 -15.56 18.86 17.36
CA ILE A 37 -14.77 17.84 18.07
C ILE A 37 -14.31 18.40 19.42
N GLU A 38 -13.83 19.65 19.47
CA GLU A 38 -13.50 20.31 20.73
C GLU A 38 -14.69 20.44 21.67
N ARG A 39 -15.87 20.81 21.14
CA ARG A 39 -17.13 20.90 21.92
C ARG A 39 -17.72 19.55 22.31
N ALA A 40 -17.56 18.51 21.45
CA ALA A 40 -18.00 17.14 21.74
C ALA A 40 -17.13 16.46 22.79
N SER A 41 -15.84 16.85 22.89
CA SER A 41 -14.92 16.42 23.94
C SER A 41 -15.36 16.92 25.33
N GLU A 42 -16.11 18.02 25.41
CA GLU A 42 -16.59 18.56 26.68
C GLU A 42 -17.97 18.01 27.14
N ASN A 43 -18.76 17.40 26.22
CA ASN A 43 -20.18 17.08 26.52
C ASN A 43 -20.72 15.74 26.05
N GLY A 44 -19.91 14.73 25.71
CA GLY A 44 -20.47 13.54 25.12
C GLY A 44 -19.99 12.22 25.72
N GLY A 45 -20.83 11.58 26.50
CA GLY A 45 -20.73 10.14 26.73
C GLY A 45 -20.90 9.39 25.41
N HIS A 46 -19.82 8.94 24.83
CA HIS A 46 -19.82 8.08 23.64
C HIS A 46 -20.23 6.66 24.04
N ASN A 47 -21.47 6.32 23.70
CA ASN A 47 -21.94 4.93 23.67
C ASN A 47 -21.56 4.32 22.31
N SER A 48 -20.29 4.07 22.04
CA SER A 48 -19.86 3.27 20.91
C SER A 48 -19.45 1.90 21.42
N ASN A 49 -20.28 0.90 21.17
CA ASN A 49 -19.98 -0.52 21.36
C ASN A 49 -18.96 -1.05 20.30
N TYR A 50 -18.12 -0.18 19.74
CA TYR A 50 -17.05 -0.61 18.86
C TYR A 50 -15.94 -1.21 19.71
N GLN A 51 -15.83 -2.52 19.68
CA GLN A 51 -14.63 -3.24 20.14
C GLN A 51 -13.77 -3.52 18.90
N PRO A 52 -12.64 -2.80 18.74
CA PRO A 52 -11.72 -3.11 17.65
C PRO A 52 -11.15 -4.52 17.84
N PRO A 53 -10.77 -5.21 16.74
CA PRO A 53 -10.15 -6.52 16.81
C PRO A 53 -8.95 -6.47 17.76
N THR A 54 -8.85 -7.45 18.66
CA THR A 54 -7.75 -7.56 19.62
C THR A 54 -6.50 -8.07 18.91
N ASN A 55 -5.34 -7.49 19.23
CA ASN A 55 -4.07 -8.05 18.80
C ASN A 55 -3.94 -9.50 19.30
N PRO A 56 -3.27 -10.40 18.55
CA PRO A 56 -3.03 -11.78 18.99
C PRO A 56 -2.42 -11.81 20.40
N PRO A 57 -2.78 -12.79 21.24
CA PRO A 57 -2.17 -12.94 22.56
C PRO A 57 -0.65 -13.07 22.45
N GLY A 58 0.09 -12.25 23.19
CA GLY A 58 1.55 -12.24 23.20
C GLY A 58 2.23 -11.22 22.29
N PHE A 59 1.46 -10.48 21.47
CA PHE A 59 2.00 -9.42 20.64
C PHE A 59 2.41 -8.20 21.50
N GLN A 60 3.69 -8.08 21.81
CA GLN A 60 4.31 -6.85 22.33
C GLN A 60 5.08 -6.19 21.21
N SER A 61 4.41 -5.30 20.48
CA SER A 61 5.08 -4.46 19.49
C SER A 61 6.12 -3.56 20.16
N ARG A 62 7.28 -3.39 19.53
CA ARG A 62 8.22 -2.30 19.87
C ARG A 62 7.57 -0.92 19.75
N TYR A 63 6.45 -0.82 19.04
CA TYR A 63 5.61 0.36 18.90
C TYR A 63 4.74 0.66 20.13
N GLY A 64 4.97 0.00 21.26
CA GLY A 64 4.29 0.26 22.52
C GLY A 64 2.82 -0.16 22.51
N LYS A 65 1.91 0.79 22.76
CA LYS A 65 0.46 0.54 22.83
C LYS A 65 -0.25 0.65 21.47
N GLN A 66 0.46 0.88 20.36
CA GLN A 66 -0.15 1.02 19.03
C GLN A 66 -0.80 -0.29 18.60
N ARG A 67 -2.01 -0.19 18.07
CA ARG A 67 -2.72 -1.31 17.46
C ARG A 67 -2.41 -1.38 15.97
N VAL A 68 -2.58 -2.56 15.40
CA VAL A 68 -2.51 -2.77 13.95
C VAL A 68 -3.89 -3.18 13.47
N HIS A 69 -4.42 -2.45 12.49
CA HIS A 69 -5.65 -2.76 11.80
C HIS A 69 -5.30 -3.39 10.45
N LEU A 70 -5.72 -4.62 10.21
CA LEU A 70 -5.64 -5.26 8.90
C LEU A 70 -6.97 -5.08 8.18
N LEU A 71 -6.96 -4.37 7.04
CA LEU A 71 -8.15 -4.06 6.26
C LEU A 71 -8.09 -4.73 4.90
N ILE A 72 -9.15 -5.45 4.53
CA ILE A 72 -9.25 -6.20 3.28
C ILE A 72 -10.53 -5.79 2.56
N PRO A 73 -10.45 -4.90 1.54
CA PRO A 73 -11.63 -4.48 0.77
C PRO A 73 -12.15 -5.61 -0.10
N ALA A 74 -13.37 -6.10 0.21
CA ALA A 74 -14.04 -7.15 -0.56
C ALA A 74 -15.55 -7.06 -0.38
N ASN A 75 -16.30 -7.21 -1.47
CA ASN A 75 -17.76 -7.24 -1.44
C ASN A 75 -18.35 -8.65 -1.49
N HIS A 76 -17.55 -9.67 -1.76
CA HIS A 76 -17.95 -11.07 -1.79
C HIS A 76 -16.77 -11.99 -1.46
N ALA A 77 -17.06 -13.21 -1.06
CA ALA A 77 -16.06 -14.24 -0.85
C ALA A 77 -15.68 -14.97 -2.15
N ASN A 78 -14.41 -15.36 -2.25
CA ASN A 78 -13.92 -16.35 -3.20
C ASN A 78 -12.63 -16.99 -2.65
N ALA A 79 -12.13 -18.02 -3.32
CA ALA A 79 -10.95 -18.74 -2.89
C ALA A 79 -9.70 -17.84 -2.73
N ARG A 80 -9.52 -16.82 -3.59
CA ARG A 80 -8.37 -15.91 -3.51
C ARG A 80 -8.42 -14.99 -2.29
N MET A 81 -9.60 -14.41 -2.00
CA MET A 81 -9.80 -13.65 -0.77
C MET A 81 -9.49 -14.50 0.48
N CYS A 82 -9.98 -15.72 0.51
CA CYS A 82 -9.70 -16.63 1.62
C CYS A 82 -8.22 -16.98 1.74
N ARG A 83 -7.49 -17.11 0.63
CA ARG A 83 -6.02 -17.25 0.61
C ARG A 83 -5.32 -16.02 1.17
N THR A 84 -5.74 -14.82 0.77
CA THR A 84 -5.19 -13.58 1.32
C THR A 84 -5.36 -13.53 2.84
N MET A 85 -6.58 -13.76 3.34
CA MET A 85 -6.85 -13.77 4.78
C MET A 85 -6.08 -14.89 5.50
N MET A 86 -6.06 -16.11 4.94
CA MET A 86 -5.31 -17.23 5.51
C MET A 86 -3.83 -16.94 5.61
N SER A 87 -3.22 -16.39 4.55
CA SER A 87 -1.79 -16.05 4.54
C SER A 87 -1.44 -15.00 5.61
N ALA A 88 -2.32 -14.03 5.85
CA ALA A 88 -2.16 -13.06 6.93
C ALA A 88 -2.22 -13.74 8.31
N LEU A 89 -3.23 -14.55 8.54
CA LEU A 89 -3.41 -15.24 9.81
C LEU A 89 -2.27 -16.22 10.12
N VAL A 90 -1.76 -16.94 9.14
CA VAL A 90 -0.59 -17.84 9.29
C VAL A 90 0.66 -17.05 9.70
N ASN A 91 0.80 -15.82 9.25
CA ASN A 91 1.93 -14.93 9.48
C ASN A 91 1.71 -13.93 10.64
N ASP A 92 0.90 -14.29 11.63
CA ASP A 92 0.70 -13.54 12.88
C ASP A 92 0.08 -12.13 12.69
N TYR A 93 -0.55 -11.85 11.55
CA TYR A 93 -1.34 -10.62 11.41
C TYR A 93 -2.64 -10.70 12.21
N PRO A 94 -3.20 -9.57 12.66
CA PRO A 94 -4.48 -9.56 13.35
C PRO A 94 -5.61 -10.07 12.45
N SER A 95 -6.71 -10.49 13.07
CA SER A 95 -7.93 -10.83 12.32
C SER A 95 -8.33 -9.65 11.44
N PRO A 96 -8.58 -9.86 10.15
CA PRO A 96 -8.89 -8.76 9.24
C PRO A 96 -10.28 -8.16 9.51
N THR A 97 -10.44 -6.90 9.14
CA THR A 97 -11.75 -6.28 8.94
C THR A 97 -12.05 -6.22 7.45
N ILE A 98 -13.15 -6.82 7.02
CA ILE A 98 -13.57 -6.77 5.62
C ILE A 98 -14.29 -5.43 5.37
N ILE A 99 -13.79 -4.68 4.40
CA ILE A 99 -14.33 -3.40 4.00
C ILE A 99 -15.26 -3.59 2.80
N ASN A 100 -16.44 -2.95 2.83
CA ASN A 100 -17.50 -3.04 1.81
C ASN A 100 -18.13 -4.45 1.67
N TRP A 101 -18.13 -5.26 2.72
CA TRP A 101 -18.75 -6.57 2.69
C TRP A 101 -20.21 -6.51 2.25
N GLU A 102 -20.60 -7.37 1.29
CA GLU A 102 -21.95 -7.46 0.71
C GLU A 102 -22.48 -6.20 0.01
N ARG A 103 -21.61 -5.19 -0.26
CA ARG A 103 -22.01 -3.99 -0.97
C ARG A 103 -21.77 -4.11 -2.47
N ASN A 104 -22.73 -3.61 -3.25
CA ASN A 104 -22.70 -3.60 -4.70
C ASN A 104 -22.77 -2.18 -5.26
N VAL A 105 -22.50 -2.03 -6.54
CA VAL A 105 -22.70 -0.76 -7.27
C VAL A 105 -24.17 -0.35 -7.15
N GLY A 106 -24.39 0.92 -6.81
CA GLY A 106 -25.74 1.48 -6.60
C GLY A 106 -26.27 1.33 -5.18
N ASP A 107 -25.55 0.63 -4.28
CA ASP A 107 -25.87 0.66 -2.86
C ASP A 107 -25.73 2.10 -2.34
N PRO A 108 -26.75 2.67 -1.65
CA PRO A 108 -26.70 4.02 -1.12
C PRO A 108 -25.51 4.28 -0.19
N SER A 109 -25.05 3.24 0.51
CA SER A 109 -23.87 3.34 1.39
C SER A 109 -22.55 3.52 0.63
N MET A 110 -22.52 3.25 -0.68
CA MET A 110 -21.38 3.45 -1.56
C MET A 110 -21.25 4.89 -2.09
N ASN A 111 -22.22 5.75 -1.83
CA ASN A 111 -22.16 7.17 -2.17
C ASN A 111 -21.85 7.47 -3.65
N GLY A 112 -22.34 6.64 -4.56
CA GLY A 112 -22.11 6.76 -6.01
C GLY A 112 -20.77 6.21 -6.51
N TYR A 113 -19.92 5.68 -5.64
CA TYR A 113 -18.69 5.00 -6.05
C TYR A 113 -18.96 3.70 -6.81
N ASP A 114 -18.15 3.40 -7.81
CA ASP A 114 -18.14 2.12 -8.51
C ASP A 114 -17.36 1.04 -7.72
N ILE A 115 -17.20 -0.15 -8.31
CA ILE A 115 -16.46 -1.24 -7.67
C ILE A 115 -14.97 -0.89 -7.51
N THR A 116 -14.36 -0.22 -8.50
CA THR A 116 -12.92 0.02 -8.55
C THR A 116 -12.49 1.12 -7.58
N THR A 117 -13.31 2.16 -7.45
CA THR A 117 -13.07 3.29 -6.53
C THR A 117 -13.77 3.13 -5.17
N GLY A 118 -14.70 2.20 -5.07
CA GLY A 118 -15.49 1.94 -3.86
C GLY A 118 -14.66 1.52 -2.65
N LYS A 119 -13.49 0.90 -2.86
CA LYS A 119 -12.58 0.60 -1.76
C LYS A 119 -12.11 1.88 -1.06
N ASN A 120 -11.84 2.97 -1.81
CA ASN A 120 -11.43 4.25 -1.22
C ASN A 120 -12.50 4.82 -0.31
N TRP A 121 -13.75 4.77 -0.74
CA TRP A 121 -14.87 5.22 0.08
C TRP A 121 -15.07 4.36 1.34
N GLY A 122 -14.99 3.04 1.22
CA GLY A 122 -15.09 2.13 2.35
C GLY A 122 -13.97 2.35 3.36
N MET A 123 -12.74 2.50 2.88
CA MET A 123 -11.57 2.83 3.69
C MET A 123 -11.76 4.16 4.42
N LEU A 124 -12.14 5.21 3.70
CA LEU A 124 -12.38 6.53 4.29
C LEU A 124 -13.44 6.47 5.39
N LYS A 125 -14.57 5.78 5.16
CA LYS A 125 -15.60 5.60 6.19
C LYS A 125 -15.06 4.90 7.44
N TYR A 126 -14.30 3.82 7.24
CA TYR A 126 -13.69 3.10 8.35
C TYR A 126 -12.77 4.03 9.17
N LEU A 127 -11.85 4.73 8.50
CA LEU A 127 -10.91 5.64 9.13
C LEU A 127 -11.59 6.83 9.84
N ARG A 128 -12.69 7.37 9.29
CA ARG A 128 -13.50 8.41 9.94
C ARG A 128 -14.19 7.94 11.20
N ASN A 129 -14.56 6.67 11.28
CA ASN A 129 -15.24 6.09 12.44
C ASN A 129 -14.30 5.77 13.59
N LEU A 130 -12.97 5.76 13.35
CA LEU A 130 -11.99 5.57 14.42
C LEU A 130 -11.86 6.85 15.26
N PRO A 131 -11.76 6.73 16.59
CA PRO A 131 -11.60 7.88 17.46
C PRO A 131 -10.24 8.55 17.30
N PRO A 132 -10.08 9.86 17.63
CA PRO A 132 -8.79 10.57 17.51
C PRO A 132 -7.63 9.89 18.25
N GLN A 133 -7.90 9.17 19.33
CA GLN A 133 -6.90 8.40 20.10
C GLN A 133 -6.26 7.28 19.28
N ALA A 134 -6.92 6.83 18.20
CA ALA A 134 -6.41 5.83 17.28
C ALA A 134 -5.53 6.44 16.16
N ASP A 135 -5.31 7.75 16.11
CA ASP A 135 -4.58 8.39 15.01
C ASP A 135 -3.16 7.85 14.82
N GLN A 136 -2.55 7.33 15.88
CA GLN A 136 -1.22 6.70 15.86
C GLN A 136 -1.27 5.19 15.64
N ASP A 137 -2.45 4.54 15.66
CA ASP A 137 -2.57 3.12 15.33
C ASP A 137 -2.18 2.91 13.87
N LEU A 138 -1.63 1.74 13.55
CA LEU A 138 -1.20 1.42 12.20
C LEU A 138 -2.31 0.70 11.44
N VAL A 139 -2.47 1.04 10.18
CA VAL A 139 -3.32 0.33 9.24
C VAL A 139 -2.44 -0.36 8.21
N ILE A 140 -2.74 -1.62 7.93
CA ILE A 140 -2.26 -2.35 6.76
C ILE A 140 -3.50 -2.66 5.91
N MET A 141 -3.54 -2.20 4.66
CA MET A 141 -4.56 -2.57 3.68
C MET A 141 -3.92 -3.25 2.50
N VAL A 142 -4.53 -4.34 2.05
CA VAL A 142 -4.14 -5.06 0.84
C VAL A 142 -5.37 -5.40 0.00
N ASP A 143 -5.21 -5.44 -1.32
CA ASP A 143 -6.24 -5.91 -2.22
C ASP A 143 -6.60 -7.38 -1.91
N ALA A 144 -7.91 -7.66 -1.83
CA ALA A 144 -8.45 -8.92 -1.30
C ALA A 144 -8.16 -10.14 -2.16
N PHE A 145 -8.08 -9.96 -3.49
CA PHE A 145 -8.17 -11.07 -4.43
C PHE A 145 -6.84 -11.45 -5.09
N ASP A 146 -5.75 -10.78 -4.69
CA ASP A 146 -4.47 -10.93 -5.36
C ASP A 146 -3.25 -10.64 -4.46
N SER A 147 -3.40 -10.71 -3.14
CA SER A 147 -2.30 -10.51 -2.20
C SER A 147 -1.96 -11.79 -1.40
N ILE A 148 -0.67 -11.99 -1.11
CA ILE A 148 -0.16 -13.06 -0.24
C ILE A 148 0.78 -12.45 0.79
N PHE A 149 0.53 -12.70 2.07
CA PHE A 149 1.45 -12.36 3.15
C PHE A 149 2.50 -13.47 3.25
N GLN A 150 3.73 -13.17 2.91
CA GLN A 150 4.82 -14.14 2.93
C GLN A 150 5.55 -14.19 4.27
N LEU A 151 5.72 -13.05 4.93
CA LEU A 151 6.49 -12.94 6.16
C LEU A 151 5.63 -12.45 7.33
N PRO A 152 6.04 -12.73 8.58
CA PRO A 152 5.30 -12.34 9.77
C PRO A 152 5.12 -10.84 9.93
N LEU A 153 4.06 -10.46 10.64
CA LEU A 153 3.75 -9.06 10.97
C LEU A 153 4.93 -8.33 11.60
N GLU A 154 5.67 -8.96 12.50
CA GLU A 154 6.83 -8.32 13.14
C GLU A 154 7.88 -7.88 12.12
N ILE A 155 8.14 -8.70 11.11
CA ILE A 155 9.05 -8.37 10.00
C ILE A 155 8.49 -7.22 9.17
N ALA A 156 7.20 -7.25 8.85
CA ALA A 156 6.56 -6.17 8.11
C ALA A 156 6.66 -4.82 8.86
N LEU A 157 6.48 -4.82 10.19
CA LEU A 157 6.62 -3.63 11.03
C LEU A 157 8.06 -3.10 11.05
N GLN A 158 9.05 -3.97 11.21
CA GLN A 158 10.47 -3.57 11.18
C GLN A 158 10.86 -2.98 9.82
N ARG A 159 10.35 -3.53 8.72
CA ARG A 159 10.61 -3.04 7.37
C ARG A 159 9.89 -1.74 7.06
N TYR A 160 8.67 -1.58 7.54
CA TYR A 160 7.95 -0.31 7.47
C TYR A 160 8.76 0.81 8.14
N GLU A 161 9.31 0.57 9.32
CA GLU A 161 10.20 1.52 10.00
C GLU A 161 11.47 1.80 9.18
N ALA A 162 12.11 0.75 8.67
CA ALA A 162 13.33 0.89 7.86
C ALA A 162 13.08 1.71 6.57
N VAL A 163 11.97 1.46 5.86
CA VAL A 163 11.57 2.21 4.66
C VAL A 163 11.36 3.68 4.98
N ASN A 164 10.68 4.00 6.08
CA ASN A 164 10.44 5.39 6.50
C ASN A 164 11.73 6.08 6.94
N ASN A 165 12.61 5.41 7.68
CA ASN A 165 13.92 5.94 8.08
C ASN A 165 14.80 6.22 6.85
N GLN A 166 14.80 5.32 5.86
CA GLN A 166 15.52 5.53 4.61
C GLN A 166 14.96 6.72 3.81
N ALA A 167 13.63 6.86 3.79
CA ALA A 167 12.98 8.01 3.15
C ALA A 167 13.34 9.32 3.86
N ARG A 168 13.32 9.35 5.20
CA ARG A 168 13.76 10.52 5.96
C ARG A 168 15.20 10.88 5.67
N ALA A 169 16.12 9.91 5.63
CA ALA A 169 17.50 10.16 5.29
C ALA A 169 17.65 10.80 3.88
N ARG A 170 16.88 10.32 2.89
CA ARG A 170 16.83 10.93 1.54
C ARG A 170 16.31 12.37 1.58
N LEU A 171 15.23 12.63 2.32
CA LEU A 171 14.67 13.98 2.46
C LEU A 171 15.67 14.94 3.10
N VAL A 172 16.35 14.51 4.16
CA VAL A 172 17.43 15.31 4.81
C VAL A 172 18.59 15.55 3.85
N GLN A 173 19.03 14.54 3.12
CA GLN A 173 20.07 14.69 2.11
C GLN A 173 19.70 15.69 1.01
N GLN A 174 18.42 15.68 0.59
CA GLN A 174 17.93 16.52 -0.51
C GLN A 174 17.59 17.95 -0.12
N HIS A 175 17.12 18.18 1.10
CA HIS A 175 16.56 19.46 1.54
C HIS A 175 17.34 20.10 2.70
N GLY A 176 18.16 19.32 3.42
CA GLY A 176 18.75 19.71 4.70
C GLY A 176 17.77 19.54 5.87
N GLU A 177 18.28 19.25 7.06
CA GLU A 177 17.48 18.99 8.27
C GLU A 177 16.54 20.16 8.61
N GLU A 178 17.04 21.40 8.53
CA GLU A 178 16.26 22.61 8.83
C GLU A 178 15.02 22.74 7.93
N GLN A 179 15.18 22.51 6.62
CA GLN A 179 14.05 22.60 5.69
C GLN A 179 13.07 21.45 5.85
N VAL A 180 13.57 20.24 6.12
CA VAL A 180 12.72 19.09 6.42
C VAL A 180 11.82 19.39 7.63
N LEU A 181 12.36 19.94 8.70
CA LEU A 181 11.59 20.31 9.89
C LEU A 181 10.63 21.47 9.61
N LYS A 182 11.11 22.53 8.95
CA LYS A 182 10.33 23.74 8.65
C LYS A 182 9.12 23.46 7.75
N LEU A 183 9.29 22.58 6.77
CA LEU A 183 8.25 22.25 5.79
C LEU A 183 7.42 21.02 6.20
N GLY A 184 7.77 20.36 7.30
CA GLY A 184 7.11 19.14 7.76
C GLY A 184 7.24 17.98 6.78
N LEU A 185 8.37 17.92 6.02
CA LEU A 185 8.58 16.83 5.05
C LEU A 185 8.77 15.51 5.78
N ASN A 186 7.96 14.53 5.43
CA ASN A 186 8.04 13.23 6.06
C ASN A 186 7.55 12.11 5.14
N GLN A 187 7.76 10.87 5.55
CA GLN A 187 7.09 9.69 5.02
C GLN A 187 6.60 8.85 6.20
N THR A 188 5.32 8.63 6.25
CA THR A 188 4.65 7.76 7.23
C THR A 188 3.69 6.81 6.54
N VAL A 189 3.15 7.19 5.38
CA VAL A 189 2.34 6.32 4.55
C VAL A 189 3.23 5.69 3.47
N VAL A 190 3.25 4.36 3.43
CA VAL A 190 4.04 3.58 2.48
C VAL A 190 3.10 2.79 1.57
N MET A 191 3.27 2.93 0.26
CA MET A 191 2.61 2.11 -0.75
C MET A 191 3.63 1.30 -1.55
N GLY A 192 3.16 0.31 -2.32
CA GLY A 192 4.02 -0.47 -3.21
C GLY A 192 4.61 0.37 -4.33
N ALA A 193 5.82 0.04 -4.76
CA ALA A 193 6.45 0.61 -5.95
C ALA A 193 6.36 -0.37 -7.12
N GLU A 194 5.85 0.08 -8.27
CA GLU A 194 5.76 -0.73 -9.48
C GLU A 194 6.59 -0.18 -10.64
N LYS A 195 6.69 -0.96 -11.72
CA LYS A 195 7.64 -0.75 -12.83
C LYS A 195 7.09 0.10 -13.97
N TYR A 196 5.88 0.64 -13.85
CA TYR A 196 5.30 1.54 -14.85
C TYR A 196 4.34 2.54 -14.22
N CYS A 197 4.22 3.69 -14.88
CA CYS A 197 3.29 4.72 -14.45
C CYS A 197 1.88 4.37 -14.94
N TRP A 198 0.97 4.12 -14.02
CA TRP A 198 -0.42 3.80 -14.34
C TRP A 198 -1.36 4.66 -13.49
N PRO A 199 -2.49 5.08 -14.03
CA PRO A 199 -2.96 5.04 -15.43
C PRO A 199 -2.57 6.28 -16.23
N LEU A 200 -1.70 7.10 -15.68
CA LEU A 200 -1.49 8.49 -16.09
C LEU A 200 -0.64 8.65 -17.34
N ASP A 201 -0.90 9.74 -18.07
CA ASP A 201 -0.06 10.21 -19.16
C ASP A 201 1.36 10.52 -18.65
N HIS A 202 2.39 10.20 -19.45
CA HIS A 202 3.78 10.49 -19.16
C HIS A 202 4.09 11.97 -18.90
N LYS A 203 3.20 12.87 -19.30
CA LYS A 203 3.29 14.30 -18.98
C LYS A 203 2.82 14.65 -17.57
N HIS A 204 2.16 13.70 -16.87
CA HIS A 204 1.67 13.94 -15.53
C HIS A 204 2.80 13.82 -14.49
N PRO A 205 2.85 14.69 -13.45
CA PRO A 205 3.87 14.64 -12.39
C PRO A 205 4.04 13.27 -11.74
N ALA A 206 2.98 12.48 -11.62
CA ALA A 206 3.04 11.11 -11.12
C ALA A 206 4.00 10.21 -11.90
N CYS A 207 4.28 10.51 -13.16
CA CYS A 207 5.16 9.70 -14.00
C CYS A 207 6.60 10.20 -14.00
N TRP A 208 6.85 11.50 -13.82
CA TRP A 208 8.19 12.07 -13.94
C TRP A 208 8.72 12.73 -12.66
N ALA A 209 7.87 13.33 -11.81
CA ALA A 209 8.32 14.02 -10.62
C ALA A 209 8.71 13.09 -9.45
N VAL A 210 8.35 11.81 -9.55
CA VAL A 210 8.58 10.83 -8.48
C VAL A 210 10.08 10.48 -8.33
N PRO A 211 10.54 10.11 -7.12
CA PRO A 211 11.93 9.78 -6.87
C PRO A 211 12.47 8.68 -7.78
N PRO A 212 13.77 8.64 -8.06
CA PRO A 212 14.38 7.53 -8.76
C PRO A 212 14.29 6.24 -7.93
N SER A 213 14.32 5.11 -8.62
CA SER A 213 14.42 3.80 -8.00
C SER A 213 15.71 3.67 -7.18
N LEU A 214 15.68 2.81 -6.17
CA LEU A 214 16.88 2.44 -5.39
C LEU A 214 17.67 1.28 -6.02
N ILE A 215 17.09 0.59 -6.99
CA ILE A 215 17.76 -0.49 -7.71
C ILE A 215 18.83 0.12 -8.63
N PRO A 216 20.00 -0.53 -8.81
CA PRO A 216 21.09 -0.01 -9.64
C PRO A 216 20.67 0.32 -11.09
N GLU A 217 21.33 1.32 -11.68
CA GLU A 217 21.01 1.80 -13.03
C GLU A 217 21.24 0.75 -14.14
N ASN A 218 21.97 -0.32 -13.86
CA ASN A 218 22.22 -1.43 -14.74
C ASN A 218 21.54 -2.74 -14.29
N ALA A 219 20.52 -2.67 -13.42
CA ALA A 219 19.88 -3.85 -12.82
C ALA A 219 19.34 -4.85 -13.86
N TYR A 220 18.96 -4.38 -15.04
CA TYR A 220 18.48 -5.20 -16.16
C TYR A 220 19.45 -5.13 -17.36
N GLY A 221 20.74 -4.87 -17.10
CA GLY A 221 21.77 -4.69 -18.11
C GLY A 221 21.49 -3.47 -19.01
N GLU A 222 21.88 -3.55 -20.28
CA GLU A 222 21.67 -2.46 -21.27
C GLU A 222 20.19 -2.11 -21.53
N GLY A 223 19.29 -2.99 -21.13
CA GLY A 223 17.85 -2.80 -21.28
C GLY A 223 17.19 -2.08 -20.11
N THR A 224 17.93 -1.70 -19.07
CA THR A 224 17.38 -1.02 -17.89
C THR A 224 16.66 0.26 -18.29
N ASP A 225 15.44 0.43 -17.78
CA ASP A 225 14.52 1.56 -18.02
C ASP A 225 14.12 1.77 -19.50
N LYS A 226 14.30 0.76 -20.37
CA LYS A 226 13.91 0.83 -21.79
C LYS A 226 12.60 0.09 -22.12
N SER A 227 12.03 -0.62 -21.19
CA SER A 227 10.73 -1.29 -21.36
C SER A 227 10.09 -1.57 -20.01
N THR A 228 8.75 -1.70 -19.97
CA THR A 228 7.98 -1.93 -18.76
C THR A 228 8.53 -3.06 -17.89
N LYS A 229 8.90 -4.21 -18.50
CA LYS A 229 9.46 -5.36 -17.76
C LYS A 229 10.88 -5.13 -17.23
N LYS A 230 11.61 -4.15 -17.79
CA LYS A 230 12.99 -3.81 -17.42
C LYS A 230 13.12 -2.44 -16.75
N ASN A 231 12.00 -1.77 -16.51
CA ASN A 231 12.00 -0.57 -15.69
C ASN A 231 12.32 -0.92 -14.24
N ARG A 232 13.02 -0.02 -13.58
CA ARG A 232 13.21 -0.08 -12.14
C ARG A 232 11.96 0.45 -11.42
N PRO A 233 11.48 -0.19 -10.35
CA PRO A 233 10.25 0.22 -9.65
C PRO A 233 10.42 1.63 -9.06
N ARG A 234 9.46 2.52 -9.33
CA ARG A 234 9.43 3.90 -8.82
C ARG A 234 8.05 4.54 -8.83
N TRP A 235 7.05 3.91 -9.45
CA TRP A 235 5.70 4.44 -9.56
C TRP A 235 4.78 3.79 -8.55
N LEU A 236 3.76 4.53 -8.14
CA LEU A 236 2.84 4.09 -7.10
C LEU A 236 1.94 2.94 -7.57
N ASN A 237 1.78 1.94 -6.70
CA ASN A 237 0.74 0.93 -6.76
C ASN A 237 -0.13 1.03 -5.50
N SER A 238 -1.46 1.14 -5.66
CA SER A 238 -2.43 1.39 -4.59
C SER A 238 -2.98 0.15 -3.90
N GLY A 239 -2.64 -1.05 -4.38
CA GLY A 239 -3.21 -2.29 -3.85
C GLY A 239 -2.60 -2.76 -2.54
N THR A 240 -1.56 -2.06 -2.05
CA THR A 240 -0.97 -2.27 -0.73
C THR A 240 -0.62 -0.94 -0.10
N VAL A 241 -1.02 -0.72 1.15
CA VAL A 241 -0.68 0.49 1.89
C VAL A 241 -0.50 0.19 3.38
N MET A 242 0.45 0.89 4.01
CA MET A 242 0.66 0.88 5.45
C MET A 242 0.98 2.28 5.96
N GLY A 243 0.35 2.67 7.07
CA GLY A 243 0.57 3.97 7.69
C GLY A 243 -0.29 4.22 8.90
N PRO A 244 -0.07 5.35 9.62
CA PRO A 244 -0.90 5.74 10.75
C PRO A 244 -2.32 6.09 10.32
N VAL A 245 -3.29 5.78 11.16
CA VAL A 245 -4.72 6.08 10.94
C VAL A 245 -4.94 7.56 10.59
N GLY A 246 -4.29 8.49 11.30
CA GLY A 246 -4.45 9.93 11.10
C GLY A 246 -4.00 10.37 9.70
N ASP A 247 -2.79 9.96 9.28
CA ASP A 247 -2.23 10.31 7.98
C ASP A 247 -3.00 9.63 6.83
N LEU A 248 -3.39 8.37 7.01
CA LEU A 248 -4.22 7.68 6.04
C LEU A 248 -5.61 8.32 5.92
N ARG A 249 -6.23 8.74 7.02
CA ARG A 249 -7.51 9.45 6.97
C ARG A 249 -7.39 10.71 6.12
N GLU A 250 -6.35 11.51 6.32
CA GLU A 250 -6.10 12.70 5.51
C GLU A 250 -5.86 12.37 4.04
N LEU A 251 -5.06 11.36 3.75
CA LEU A 251 -4.77 10.91 2.38
C LEU A 251 -6.04 10.45 1.64
N TYR A 252 -6.90 9.66 2.29
CA TYR A 252 -8.16 9.20 1.70
C TYR A 252 -9.21 10.32 1.58
N GLU A 253 -9.18 11.36 2.44
CA GLU A 253 -9.96 12.59 2.25
C GLU A 253 -9.56 13.30 0.94
N TRP A 254 -8.27 13.43 0.67
CA TRP A 254 -7.79 14.02 -0.58
C TRP A 254 -8.16 13.17 -1.79
N ALA A 255 -8.05 11.84 -1.71
CA ALA A 255 -8.51 10.95 -2.77
C ALA A 255 -10.02 11.13 -3.04
N HIS A 256 -10.84 11.30 -1.99
CA HIS A 256 -12.27 11.61 -2.13
C HIS A 256 -12.52 12.97 -2.81
N VAL A 257 -11.76 14.01 -2.45
CA VAL A 257 -11.85 15.32 -3.10
C VAL A 257 -11.54 15.22 -4.59
N LEU A 258 -10.52 14.46 -4.96
CA LEU A 258 -10.18 14.24 -6.38
C LEU A 258 -11.26 13.44 -7.10
N TRP A 259 -11.82 12.41 -6.47
CA TRP A 259 -12.95 11.64 -7.02
C TRP A 259 -14.17 12.54 -7.32
N MET A 260 -14.47 13.49 -6.42
CA MET A 260 -15.55 14.46 -6.67
C MET A 260 -15.22 15.45 -7.80
N ALA A 261 -13.94 15.71 -8.05
CA ALA A 261 -13.49 16.72 -9.01
C ALA A 261 -13.38 16.19 -10.44
N TYR A 262 -13.05 14.90 -10.62
CA TYR A 262 -12.93 14.30 -11.94
C TYR A 262 -13.16 12.78 -11.88
N ASP A 263 -13.66 12.24 -12.97
CA ASP A 263 -13.77 10.81 -13.20
C ASP A 263 -12.49 10.26 -13.82
N THR A 264 -12.18 8.99 -13.57
CA THR A 264 -10.98 8.33 -14.11
C THR A 264 -11.26 6.88 -14.50
N GLU A 265 -10.67 6.46 -15.61
CA GLU A 265 -10.64 5.04 -16.00
C GLU A 265 -9.56 4.24 -15.24
N GLY A 266 -8.71 4.94 -14.48
CA GLY A 266 -7.58 4.36 -13.77
C GLY A 266 -7.88 3.77 -12.41
N GLY A 267 -9.14 3.86 -11.96
CA GLY A 267 -9.55 3.37 -10.65
C GLY A 267 -8.96 4.20 -9.51
N ASP A 268 -8.84 3.59 -8.35
CA ASP A 268 -8.30 4.22 -7.15
C ASP A 268 -6.83 4.64 -7.28
N GLN A 269 -6.04 3.89 -8.04
CA GLN A 269 -4.61 4.15 -8.22
C GLN A 269 -4.33 5.51 -8.85
N ASP A 270 -5.22 6.00 -9.74
CA ASP A 270 -5.05 7.31 -10.37
C ASP A 270 -5.06 8.43 -9.33
N TYR A 271 -5.99 8.42 -8.39
CA TYR A 271 -6.08 9.45 -7.35
C TYR A 271 -4.83 9.49 -6.47
N PHE A 272 -4.35 8.34 -6.01
CA PHE A 272 -3.14 8.28 -5.18
C PHE A 272 -1.87 8.61 -5.95
N SER A 273 -1.76 8.17 -7.21
CA SER A 273 -0.65 8.56 -8.09
C SER A 273 -0.62 10.06 -8.33
N ASN A 274 -1.79 10.68 -8.51
CA ASN A 274 -1.93 12.12 -8.68
C ASN A 274 -1.46 12.87 -7.42
N ILE A 275 -1.92 12.45 -6.23
CA ILE A 275 -1.51 13.04 -4.95
C ILE A 275 0.01 12.91 -4.78
N TYR A 276 0.56 11.71 -5.01
CA TYR A 276 1.99 11.45 -4.87
C TYR A 276 2.83 12.29 -5.82
N GLY A 277 2.48 12.32 -7.10
CA GLY A 277 3.21 13.11 -8.09
C GLY A 277 3.22 14.60 -7.78
N ARG A 278 2.10 15.15 -7.28
CA ARG A 278 2.00 16.56 -6.86
C ARG A 278 2.81 16.86 -5.61
N GLN A 279 2.80 15.96 -4.63
CA GLN A 279 3.64 16.07 -3.45
C GLN A 279 5.12 16.11 -3.86
N GLU A 280 5.58 15.19 -4.69
CA GLU A 280 6.97 15.15 -5.13
C GLU A 280 7.36 16.37 -5.97
N LEU A 281 6.46 16.85 -6.84
CA LEU A 281 6.65 18.11 -7.56
C LEU A 281 6.79 19.29 -6.59
N SER A 282 5.94 19.37 -5.56
CA SER A 282 6.02 20.39 -4.51
C SER A 282 7.36 20.33 -3.79
N ARG A 283 7.82 19.15 -3.40
CA ARG A 283 9.13 18.94 -2.77
C ARG A 283 10.28 19.40 -3.65
N GLN A 284 10.22 19.11 -4.97
CA GLN A 284 11.24 19.56 -5.91
C GLN A 284 11.26 21.08 -6.07
N LYS A 285 10.10 21.74 -6.16
CA LYS A 285 9.98 23.21 -6.21
C LYS A 285 10.63 23.89 -4.97
N GLN A 286 10.44 23.29 -3.79
CA GLN A 286 11.05 23.79 -2.55
C GLN A 286 12.60 23.75 -2.54
N ARG A 287 13.20 22.87 -3.36
CA ARG A 287 14.66 22.83 -3.55
C ARG A 287 15.20 23.91 -4.49
N GLY A 288 14.34 24.68 -5.12
CA GLY A 288 14.71 25.67 -6.13
C GLY A 288 15.19 25.06 -7.45
N SER A 289 14.90 23.78 -7.68
CA SER A 289 15.20 23.13 -8.95
C SER A 289 14.36 23.77 -10.07
N LYS A 290 15.03 24.29 -11.09
CA LYS A 290 14.38 24.83 -12.30
C LYS A 290 14.30 23.80 -13.44
N GLU A 291 15.04 22.72 -13.30
CA GLU A 291 15.13 21.65 -14.31
C GLU A 291 14.57 20.36 -13.74
N TRP A 292 13.64 19.79 -14.47
CA TRP A 292 13.01 18.53 -14.15
C TRP A 292 13.69 17.44 -14.97
N THR A 293 14.40 16.53 -14.32
CA THR A 293 14.96 15.37 -15.02
C THR A 293 13.96 14.24 -15.03
N PHE A 294 13.55 13.86 -16.22
CA PHE A 294 12.88 12.58 -16.45
C PHE A 294 13.83 11.44 -16.14
N GLY A 295 13.31 10.36 -15.56
CA GLY A 295 14.09 9.13 -15.35
C GLY A 295 14.59 8.46 -16.63
N PHE A 296 14.31 9.04 -17.79
CA PHE A 296 14.75 8.60 -19.13
C PHE A 296 15.70 9.61 -19.83
N GLY A 297 16.26 10.56 -19.08
CA GLY A 297 17.20 11.53 -19.64
C GLY A 297 16.58 12.65 -20.49
N GLU A 298 15.27 12.75 -20.56
CA GLU A 298 14.58 13.83 -21.25
C GLU A 298 14.26 14.98 -20.29
N HIS A 299 14.58 16.21 -20.70
CA HIS A 299 14.18 17.44 -19.99
C HIS A 299 12.81 17.89 -20.49
N PHE A 300 11.83 18.00 -19.60
CA PHE A 300 10.56 18.63 -19.93
C PHE A 300 10.54 20.04 -19.37
N PRO A 301 10.31 21.06 -20.21
CA PRO A 301 10.08 22.41 -19.74
C PRO A 301 8.82 22.45 -18.87
N GLU A 302 8.78 23.39 -17.94
CA GLU A 302 7.62 23.64 -17.07
C GLU A 302 6.37 23.85 -17.92
N GLN A 303 5.66 22.74 -18.22
CA GLN A 303 4.41 22.81 -18.94
C GLN A 303 3.30 23.17 -17.96
N LYS A 304 2.38 24.03 -18.39
CA LYS A 304 1.19 24.41 -17.63
C LYS A 304 0.49 23.14 -17.15
N LEU A 305 0.61 22.89 -15.86
CA LEU A 305 -0.12 21.80 -15.21
C LEU A 305 -1.60 21.99 -15.44
N ILE A 306 -2.31 20.89 -15.64
CA ILE A 306 -3.75 20.88 -15.91
C ILE A 306 -4.54 21.56 -14.76
N TRP A 307 -3.91 21.71 -13.59
CA TRP A 307 -4.49 22.24 -12.35
C TRP A 307 -3.66 23.36 -11.72
N PRO A 308 -3.55 24.55 -12.32
CA PRO A 308 -2.68 25.64 -11.84
C PRO A 308 -3.01 26.14 -10.43
N HIS A 309 -4.24 25.91 -9.93
CA HIS A 309 -4.70 26.45 -8.64
C HIS A 309 -4.25 25.65 -7.43
N LEU A 310 -3.81 24.39 -7.61
CA LEU A 310 -3.28 23.56 -6.52
C LEU A 310 -1.77 23.69 -6.36
N GLU A 311 -1.09 24.42 -7.23
CA GLU A 311 0.37 24.54 -7.28
C GLU A 311 0.96 25.56 -6.31
N THR A 312 0.15 26.46 -5.76
CA THR A 312 0.66 27.60 -4.96
C THR A 312 0.89 27.26 -3.50
N ARG A 313 0.43 26.10 -3.03
CA ARG A 313 0.61 25.67 -1.65
C ARG A 313 1.55 24.47 -1.58
N HIS A 314 2.51 24.56 -0.65
CA HIS A 314 3.24 23.37 -0.25
C HIS A 314 2.26 22.37 0.37
N THR A 315 2.21 21.16 -0.19
CA THR A 315 1.41 20.05 0.33
C THR A 315 2.32 18.84 0.50
N ASP A 316 2.40 18.34 1.71
CA ASP A 316 3.04 17.06 2.00
C ASP A 316 2.00 16.16 2.65
N HIS A 317 1.75 15.01 2.03
CA HIS A 317 0.79 14.01 2.51
C HIS A 317 1.49 12.86 3.22
N HIS A 318 2.77 13.02 3.52
CA HIS A 318 3.63 11.99 4.11
C HIS A 318 3.63 10.67 3.35
N LEU A 319 3.27 10.71 2.05
CA LEU A 319 3.16 9.55 1.19
C LEU A 319 4.51 9.22 0.54
N GLY A 320 4.87 7.95 0.57
CA GLY A 320 6.03 7.45 -0.15
C GLY A 320 5.88 5.98 -0.54
N LEU A 321 6.94 5.45 -1.14
CA LEU A 321 6.93 4.11 -1.70
C LEU A 321 8.03 3.24 -1.09
N ASP A 322 7.77 1.93 -1.02
CA ASP A 322 8.79 0.92 -0.80
C ASP A 322 9.57 0.66 -2.11
N LEU A 323 10.54 1.52 -2.39
CA LEU A 323 11.33 1.48 -3.62
C LEU A 323 12.30 0.28 -3.70
N ALA A 324 12.51 -0.43 -2.60
CA ALA A 324 13.37 -1.60 -2.51
C ALA A 324 12.59 -2.92 -2.51
N SER A 325 11.26 -2.87 -2.61
CA SER A 325 10.37 -4.04 -2.57
C SER A 325 10.66 -4.98 -1.38
N THR A 326 10.91 -4.41 -0.22
CA THR A 326 11.17 -5.18 1.01
C THR A 326 9.89 -5.48 1.79
N LEU A 327 8.96 -4.53 1.79
CA LEU A 327 7.66 -4.62 2.44
C LEU A 327 6.59 -5.10 1.46
N PHE A 328 6.48 -4.43 0.29
CA PHE A 328 5.48 -4.67 -0.74
C PHE A 328 6.11 -4.98 -2.10
N GLN A 329 5.66 -6.02 -2.75
CA GLN A 329 6.10 -6.39 -4.10
C GLN A 329 4.92 -6.45 -5.06
N PRO A 330 4.58 -5.34 -5.76
CA PRO A 330 3.70 -5.42 -6.92
C PRO A 330 4.35 -6.24 -8.03
N LEU A 331 3.62 -7.20 -8.60
CA LEU A 331 4.18 -8.22 -9.48
C LEU A 331 3.81 -8.08 -10.96
N ASN A 332 2.84 -7.24 -11.34
CA ASN A 332 2.32 -7.21 -12.72
C ASN A 332 3.43 -7.13 -13.78
N ALA A 333 4.39 -6.20 -13.64
CA ALA A 333 5.55 -6.14 -14.54
C ALA A 333 6.83 -6.75 -13.95
N ALA A 334 6.76 -7.30 -12.73
CA ALA A 334 7.88 -7.80 -11.96
C ALA A 334 7.79 -9.30 -11.63
N VAL A 335 6.81 -10.03 -12.15
CA VAL A 335 6.69 -11.47 -11.93
C VAL A 335 7.95 -12.24 -12.37
N GLY A 336 8.61 -11.78 -13.42
CA GLY A 336 9.87 -12.36 -13.90
C GLY A 336 11.11 -11.98 -13.08
N ASP A 337 10.99 -11.07 -12.11
CA ASP A 337 12.08 -10.66 -11.24
C ASP A 337 12.16 -11.51 -9.96
N VAL A 338 11.11 -12.32 -9.71
CA VAL A 338 10.89 -13.03 -8.45
C VAL A 338 10.89 -14.53 -8.68
N SER A 339 11.61 -15.26 -7.85
CA SER A 339 11.59 -16.72 -7.82
C SER A 339 11.58 -17.26 -6.39
N PRO A 340 10.89 -18.39 -6.13
CA PRO A 340 11.01 -19.08 -4.86
C PRO A 340 12.39 -19.75 -4.76
N VAL A 341 13.04 -19.59 -3.60
CA VAL A 341 14.34 -20.24 -3.32
C VAL A 341 14.55 -20.40 -1.82
N ALA A 342 15.12 -21.53 -1.38
CA ALA A 342 15.61 -21.73 -0.03
C ALA A 342 17.03 -21.14 0.08
N HIS A 343 17.21 -20.12 0.90
CA HIS A 343 18.48 -19.40 1.03
C HIS A 343 19.57 -20.18 1.78
N GLY A 344 19.25 -21.33 2.40
CA GLY A 344 20.21 -22.30 2.91
C GLY A 344 20.93 -23.08 1.80
N ASP A 345 20.32 -23.21 0.63
CA ASP A 345 20.93 -23.79 -0.56
C ASP A 345 21.62 -22.69 -1.39
N VAL A 346 22.90 -22.46 -1.08
CA VAL A 346 23.72 -21.43 -1.74
C VAL A 346 23.82 -21.70 -3.26
N VAL A 347 23.87 -22.95 -3.69
CA VAL A 347 23.95 -23.31 -5.12
C VAL A 347 22.66 -22.94 -5.84
N ALA A 348 21.51 -23.19 -5.24
CA ALA A 348 20.22 -22.79 -5.79
C ALA A 348 20.11 -21.27 -5.90
N VAL A 349 20.51 -20.51 -4.86
CA VAL A 349 20.52 -19.04 -4.86
C VAL A 349 21.41 -18.49 -5.97
N GLU A 350 22.65 -18.98 -6.12
CA GLU A 350 23.58 -18.55 -7.16
C GLU A 350 23.06 -18.92 -8.56
N THR A 351 22.37 -20.06 -8.69
CA THR A 351 21.76 -20.46 -9.96
C THR A 351 20.63 -19.49 -10.34
N LYS A 352 19.74 -19.16 -9.40
CA LYS A 352 18.70 -18.16 -9.64
C LYS A 352 19.27 -16.78 -9.94
N ASP A 353 20.33 -16.35 -9.24
CA ASP A 353 21.03 -15.09 -9.51
C ASP A 353 21.56 -15.01 -10.95
N ARG A 354 22.09 -16.12 -11.48
CA ARG A 354 22.51 -16.23 -12.90
C ARG A 354 21.33 -16.25 -13.85
N GLU A 355 20.26 -16.98 -13.54
CA GLU A 355 19.05 -17.05 -14.37
C GLU A 355 18.37 -15.68 -14.52
N HIS A 356 18.34 -14.87 -13.46
CA HIS A 356 17.86 -13.49 -13.50
C HIS A 356 18.84 -12.49 -14.11
N GLY A 357 20.07 -12.92 -14.42
CA GLY A 357 21.12 -12.05 -14.99
C GLY A 357 21.68 -11.02 -14.01
N THR A 358 21.46 -11.20 -12.70
CA THR A 358 21.85 -10.24 -11.66
C THR A 358 23.22 -10.50 -11.05
N ALA A 359 23.80 -11.68 -11.24
CA ALA A 359 25.12 -12.04 -10.75
C ALA A 359 26.26 -11.10 -11.21
N GLY A 360 26.13 -10.46 -12.39
CA GLY A 360 27.09 -9.47 -12.90
C GLY A 360 26.80 -8.03 -12.49
N VAL A 361 25.66 -7.75 -11.91
CA VAL A 361 25.22 -6.41 -11.48
C VAL A 361 25.70 -6.11 -10.06
N TYR A 362 25.59 -7.11 -9.20
CA TYR A 362 25.92 -6.99 -7.78
C TYR A 362 27.24 -7.68 -7.47
N HIS A 363 28.07 -7.04 -6.66
CA HIS A 363 29.31 -7.64 -6.16
C HIS A 363 29.00 -8.48 -4.92
N GLY A 364 29.28 -9.78 -4.99
CA GLY A 364 29.10 -10.73 -3.90
C GLY A 364 27.78 -11.51 -3.93
N PRO A 365 27.62 -12.46 -3.00
CA PRO A 365 26.46 -13.34 -2.91
C PRO A 365 25.18 -12.54 -2.58
N PHE A 366 24.02 -13.16 -2.82
CA PHE A 366 22.74 -12.58 -2.41
C PHE A 366 22.71 -12.41 -0.88
N PRO A 367 22.49 -11.18 -0.36
CA PRO A 367 22.45 -10.94 1.07
C PRO A 367 21.14 -11.49 1.65
N PHE A 368 21.22 -12.50 2.51
CA PHE A 368 20.03 -12.93 3.25
C PHE A 368 19.64 -11.85 4.28
N PRO A 369 18.36 -11.42 4.34
CA PRO A 369 17.97 -10.32 5.21
C PRO A 369 18.27 -10.57 6.71
N ASP A 370 18.91 -9.58 7.37
CA ASP A 370 19.32 -9.68 8.78
C ASP A 370 18.14 -9.79 9.74
N ASP A 371 16.99 -9.20 9.39
CA ASP A 371 15.76 -9.32 10.17
C ASP A 371 15.26 -10.77 10.20
N LEU A 372 15.35 -11.49 9.07
CA LEU A 372 14.97 -12.90 8.99
C LEU A 372 15.97 -13.82 9.69
N LEU A 373 17.25 -13.46 9.79
CA LEU A 373 18.22 -14.23 10.57
C LEU A 373 17.86 -14.29 12.05
N ARG A 374 17.23 -13.26 12.57
CA ARG A 374 16.90 -13.12 14.00
C ARG A 374 15.45 -13.47 14.33
N ALA A 375 14.57 -13.45 13.34
CA ALA A 375 13.16 -13.69 13.56
C ALA A 375 12.86 -15.17 13.80
N PRO A 376 12.07 -15.51 14.82
CA PRO A 376 11.56 -16.86 14.96
C PRO A 376 10.57 -17.17 13.83
N MET A 377 10.48 -18.46 13.47
CA MET A 377 9.37 -18.93 12.64
C MET A 377 8.06 -18.84 13.44
N PRO A 378 6.92 -18.55 12.81
CA PRO A 378 5.62 -18.53 13.48
C PRO A 378 5.32 -19.84 14.21
N ASN A 379 4.69 -19.75 15.39
CA ASN A 379 4.30 -20.92 16.19
C ASN A 379 3.40 -21.88 15.37
N GLY A 380 3.71 -23.18 15.45
CA GLY A 380 3.00 -24.21 14.67
C GLY A 380 3.57 -24.46 13.27
N ALA A 381 4.51 -23.64 12.81
CA ALA A 381 5.23 -23.89 11.55
C ALA A 381 6.15 -25.13 11.66
N LEU A 382 6.55 -25.47 12.89
CA LEU A 382 7.44 -26.57 13.21
C LEU A 382 6.61 -27.74 13.78
N GLY A 383 6.60 -28.88 13.07
CA GLY A 383 6.02 -30.11 13.61
C GLY A 383 6.75 -30.56 14.87
N ASP A 384 6.05 -31.27 15.78
CA ASP A 384 6.62 -31.88 16.97
C ASP A 384 7.80 -32.79 16.58
N GLY A 385 9.01 -32.45 17.05
CA GLY A 385 10.22 -33.24 16.86
C GLY A 385 11.12 -32.90 15.65
N ALA A 386 10.81 -31.86 14.87
CA ALA A 386 11.68 -31.42 13.76
C ALA A 386 12.92 -30.66 14.28
N THR A 387 14.09 -30.92 13.68
CA THR A 387 15.24 -30.00 13.72
C THR A 387 14.78 -28.57 13.51
N LYS A 388 15.30 -27.64 14.30
CA LYS A 388 14.90 -26.23 14.31
C LYS A 388 14.99 -25.63 12.90
N THR A 389 13.88 -25.64 12.17
CA THR A 389 13.78 -25.03 10.83
C THR A 389 13.92 -23.51 10.98
N THR A 390 14.71 -22.90 10.11
CA THR A 390 14.93 -21.45 10.05
C THR A 390 14.37 -20.89 8.76
N TRP A 391 14.31 -19.56 8.66
CA TRP A 391 13.91 -18.87 7.42
C TRP A 391 14.82 -19.18 6.22
N ARG A 392 16.03 -19.69 6.44
CA ARG A 392 16.93 -20.13 5.35
C ARG A 392 16.54 -21.48 4.76
N ASP A 393 15.84 -22.30 5.51
CA ASP A 393 15.54 -23.69 5.16
C ASP A 393 14.24 -23.83 4.37
N VAL A 394 13.49 -22.74 4.22
CA VAL A 394 12.20 -22.71 3.51
C VAL A 394 12.31 -21.88 2.23
N GLU A 395 11.48 -22.23 1.23
CA GLU A 395 11.39 -21.43 0.01
C GLU A 395 10.72 -20.10 0.30
N LEU A 396 11.38 -19.02 -0.14
CA LEU A 396 10.89 -17.65 -0.07
C LEU A 396 10.91 -17.03 -1.46
N PHE A 397 9.81 -16.43 -1.87
CA PHE A 397 9.75 -15.63 -3.09
C PHE A 397 10.69 -14.44 -2.95
N THR A 398 11.74 -14.45 -3.76
CA THR A 398 12.89 -13.55 -3.67
C THR A 398 12.99 -12.73 -4.93
N ASN A 399 13.04 -11.40 -4.80
CA ASN A 399 13.32 -10.49 -5.91
C ASN A 399 14.83 -10.34 -6.09
N PHE A 400 15.36 -10.93 -7.18
CA PHE A 400 16.81 -10.94 -7.45
C PHE A 400 17.33 -9.58 -7.93
N HIS A 401 16.52 -8.80 -8.64
CA HIS A 401 16.91 -7.46 -9.09
C HIS A 401 16.89 -6.42 -7.96
N ALA A 402 15.97 -6.54 -7.01
CA ALA A 402 15.92 -5.68 -5.83
C ALA A 402 16.76 -6.18 -4.66
N ARG A 403 17.33 -7.40 -4.73
CA ARG A 403 18.02 -8.06 -3.61
C ARG A 403 17.17 -8.12 -2.34
N SER A 404 15.90 -8.44 -2.48
CA SER A 404 14.94 -8.44 -1.38
C SER A 404 14.11 -9.73 -1.31
N VAL A 405 13.66 -10.06 -0.10
CA VAL A 405 12.63 -11.06 0.17
C VAL A 405 11.39 -10.29 0.66
N PRO A 406 10.40 -10.02 -0.17
CA PRO A 406 9.27 -9.16 0.19
C PRO A 406 8.41 -9.73 1.32
N ALA A 407 7.82 -8.85 2.17
CA ALA A 407 6.90 -9.32 3.21
C ALA A 407 5.52 -9.66 2.63
N ILE A 408 5.04 -8.88 1.67
CA ILE A 408 3.73 -9.05 1.03
C ILE A 408 3.90 -9.01 -0.48
N LEU A 409 3.38 -10.04 -1.15
CA LEU A 409 3.34 -10.18 -2.61
C LEU A 409 1.98 -9.72 -3.12
N HIS A 410 1.94 -8.87 -4.16
CA HIS A 410 0.71 -8.38 -4.76
C HIS A 410 0.67 -8.69 -6.25
N TYR A 411 -0.16 -9.66 -6.64
CA TYR A 411 -0.35 -10.15 -8.00
C TYR A 411 -1.31 -9.25 -8.78
N ASN A 412 -1.03 -7.95 -8.80
CA ASN A 412 -1.89 -6.91 -9.39
C ASN A 412 -2.06 -7.06 -10.91
N GLY A 413 -3.15 -6.50 -11.42
CA GLY A 413 -3.45 -6.50 -12.86
C GLY A 413 -3.87 -7.87 -13.39
N ASN A 414 -3.36 -8.24 -14.57
CA ASN A 414 -3.79 -9.43 -15.31
C ASN A 414 -3.05 -10.72 -14.93
N ILE A 415 -2.16 -10.68 -13.93
CA ILE A 415 -1.34 -11.83 -13.51
C ILE A 415 -1.92 -12.56 -12.28
N LYS A 416 -3.21 -12.42 -12.02
CA LYS A 416 -3.87 -13.15 -10.92
C LYS A 416 -3.78 -14.68 -11.02
N PRO A 417 -3.71 -15.31 -12.21
CA PRO A 417 -3.45 -16.75 -12.31
C PRO A 417 -2.09 -17.19 -11.74
N GLU A 418 -1.08 -16.32 -11.77
CA GLU A 418 0.25 -16.59 -11.18
C GLU A 418 0.18 -16.73 -9.67
N LEU A 419 -0.78 -16.06 -9.00
CA LEU A 419 -1.06 -16.28 -7.58
C LEU A 419 -1.49 -17.73 -7.32
N ASP A 420 -2.33 -18.29 -8.19
CA ASP A 420 -2.81 -19.66 -8.04
C ASP A 420 -1.65 -20.67 -8.18
N MET A 421 -0.64 -20.38 -9.03
CA MET A 421 0.57 -21.17 -9.17
C MET A 421 1.55 -20.97 -8.02
N ALA A 422 1.66 -19.75 -7.48
CA ALA A 422 2.53 -19.42 -6.37
C ALA A 422 2.01 -19.90 -5.00
N TRP A 423 0.72 -20.11 -4.89
CA TRP A 423 0.08 -20.49 -3.63
C TRP A 423 0.65 -21.79 -3.03
N PRO A 424 0.77 -22.93 -3.78
CA PRO A 424 1.31 -24.17 -3.24
C PRO A 424 2.82 -24.10 -2.90
N LEU A 425 3.53 -23.06 -3.36
CA LEU A 425 4.96 -22.86 -3.11
C LEU A 425 5.25 -22.01 -1.87
N GLN A 426 4.21 -21.60 -1.14
CA GLN A 426 4.42 -20.84 0.08
C GLN A 426 5.01 -21.71 1.19
N TRP A 427 5.88 -21.14 2.01
CA TRP A 427 6.64 -21.88 3.04
C TRP A 427 5.75 -22.63 4.05
N TRP A 428 4.52 -22.18 4.25
CA TRP A 428 3.55 -22.83 5.14
C TRP A 428 2.70 -23.91 4.47
N THR A 429 2.83 -24.14 3.19
CA THR A 429 2.04 -25.13 2.45
C THR A 429 2.13 -26.50 3.10
N GLY A 430 1.00 -27.19 3.22
CA GLY A 430 0.87 -28.45 3.95
C GLY A 430 0.72 -28.32 5.47
N ARG A 431 1.02 -27.15 6.06
CA ARG A 431 0.88 -26.88 7.51
C ARG A 431 -0.09 -25.75 7.82
N GLY A 432 -0.41 -24.91 6.83
CA GLY A 432 -1.25 -23.72 7.02
C GLY A 432 -2.60 -24.01 7.66
N ARG A 433 -3.23 -25.14 7.34
CA ARG A 433 -4.49 -25.57 7.99
C ARG A 433 -4.30 -25.85 9.48
N ALA A 434 -3.22 -26.49 9.88
CA ALA A 434 -2.93 -26.76 11.29
C ALA A 434 -2.63 -25.47 12.06
N ILE A 435 -1.87 -24.56 11.46
CA ILE A 435 -1.57 -23.24 12.02
C ILE A 435 -2.87 -22.43 12.17
N LEU A 436 -3.69 -22.39 11.15
CA LEU A 436 -4.97 -21.66 11.18
C LEU A 436 -5.90 -22.24 12.26
N ARG A 437 -6.08 -23.56 12.33
CA ARG A 437 -6.90 -24.22 13.36
C ARG A 437 -6.41 -23.94 14.76
N SER A 438 -5.10 -23.93 15.00
CA SER A 438 -4.53 -23.61 16.33
C SER A 438 -4.87 -22.20 16.79
N ARG A 439 -5.16 -21.27 15.85
CA ARG A 439 -5.55 -19.89 16.13
C ARG A 439 -7.05 -19.69 16.27
N MET A 440 -7.83 -20.49 15.54
CA MET A 440 -9.29 -20.42 15.57
C MET A 440 -9.87 -20.89 16.91
N GLY A 441 -9.18 -21.80 17.61
CA GLY A 441 -9.70 -22.44 18.81
C GLY A 441 -11.02 -23.17 18.55
N ASP A 442 -11.70 -23.60 19.63
CA ASP A 442 -12.97 -24.33 19.53
C ASP A 442 -14.17 -23.43 19.15
N ALA A 443 -14.06 -22.12 19.35
CA ALA A 443 -15.10 -21.14 19.06
C ALA A 443 -15.19 -20.73 17.58
N GLY A 444 -14.20 -21.12 16.77
CA GLY A 444 -14.05 -20.64 15.40
C GLY A 444 -13.46 -19.23 15.33
N LEU A 445 -13.17 -18.78 14.09
CA LEU A 445 -12.60 -17.47 13.83
C LEU A 445 -13.71 -16.50 13.40
N GLU A 446 -13.85 -15.43 14.15
CA GLU A 446 -14.72 -14.30 13.81
C GLU A 446 -13.96 -13.25 13.01
N ILE A 447 -14.56 -12.81 11.90
CA ILE A 447 -14.04 -11.79 11.01
C ILE A 447 -14.95 -10.56 11.11
N ALA A 448 -14.37 -9.40 11.44
CA ALA A 448 -15.10 -8.15 11.50
C ALA A 448 -15.42 -7.60 10.11
N THR A 449 -16.51 -6.84 9.99
CA THR A 449 -16.84 -6.06 8.80
C THR A 449 -16.95 -4.58 9.16
N ASP A 450 -16.81 -3.69 8.16
CA ASP A 450 -16.98 -2.24 8.34
C ASP A 450 -18.44 -1.81 8.62
N ALA A 451 -19.38 -2.77 8.63
CA ALA A 451 -20.76 -2.57 9.06
C ALA A 451 -20.97 -2.84 10.56
N ASN A 452 -19.89 -2.98 11.35
CA ASN A 452 -19.93 -3.38 12.76
C ASN A 452 -20.66 -4.73 13.00
N LYS A 453 -20.52 -5.65 12.03
CA LYS A 453 -20.97 -7.03 12.11
C LYS A 453 -19.75 -7.95 12.12
N THR A 454 -19.90 -9.10 12.75
CA THR A 454 -18.96 -10.21 12.64
C THR A 454 -19.57 -11.30 11.76
N VAL A 455 -18.72 -11.98 11.01
CA VAL A 455 -19.06 -13.16 10.19
C VAL A 455 -18.10 -14.28 10.55
N GLN A 456 -18.56 -15.51 10.51
CA GLN A 456 -17.71 -16.65 10.84
C GLN A 456 -16.81 -16.99 9.64
N TRP A 457 -15.57 -17.39 9.89
CA TRP A 457 -14.66 -17.92 8.86
C TRP A 457 -15.33 -19.03 8.03
N ALA A 458 -16.03 -19.94 8.70
CA ALA A 458 -16.71 -21.06 8.05
C ALA A 458 -17.78 -20.60 7.04
N ASP A 459 -18.49 -19.49 7.34
CA ASP A 459 -19.53 -18.95 6.46
C ASP A 459 -18.93 -18.27 5.22
N ILE A 460 -17.72 -17.69 5.34
CA ILE A 460 -17.05 -16.97 4.25
C ILE A 460 -16.15 -17.88 3.43
N CYS A 461 -15.35 -18.74 4.10
CA CYS A 461 -14.26 -19.49 3.50
C CYS A 461 -14.46 -21.01 3.55
N GLY A 462 -15.46 -21.51 4.26
CA GLY A 462 -15.69 -22.96 4.43
C GLY A 462 -15.83 -23.71 3.11
N GLU A 463 -16.56 -23.15 2.13
CA GLU A 463 -16.72 -23.76 0.81
C GLU A 463 -15.43 -23.81 -0.03
N PHE A 464 -14.42 -23.02 0.35
CA PHE A 464 -13.13 -22.93 -0.36
C PHE A 464 -12.00 -23.69 0.33
N GLU A 465 -12.25 -24.34 1.48
CA GLU A 465 -11.18 -24.99 2.28
C GLU A 465 -10.30 -25.92 1.46
N ASP A 466 -10.88 -26.71 0.54
CA ASP A 466 -10.12 -27.62 -0.32
C ASP A 466 -9.21 -26.88 -1.33
N LYS A 467 -9.49 -25.59 -1.60
CA LYS A 467 -8.69 -24.75 -2.50
C LYS A 467 -7.64 -23.92 -1.76
N LEU A 468 -7.63 -23.98 -0.42
CA LEU A 468 -6.67 -23.27 0.41
C LEU A 468 -5.44 -24.13 0.72
N MET A 469 -5.48 -25.43 0.36
CA MET A 469 -4.44 -26.42 0.69
C MET A 469 -3.80 -26.99 -0.57
#